data_c8522075652d1e8fd96a3b0ece692b7a
#
_entry.id   c8522075652d1e8fd96a3b0ece692b7a
#
_cell.length_a   1.000
_cell.length_b   1.000
_cell.length_c   1.000
_cell.angle_alpha   90.00
_cell.angle_beta   90.00
_cell.angle_gamma   90.00
#
_symmetry.space_group_name_H-M   'P 1'
#
loop_
_entity.id
_entity.type
_entity.pdbx_description
1 polymer ?
#
loop_
_entity_poly.entity_id
_entity_poly.type
_entity_poly.pdbx_seq_one_letter_code
_entity_poly.pdbx_strand_id
1 'polypeptide(L)'
;TRAFTQFHHKSLSMQDADIGLVGLGVMGENLALNLERNGFAVCGFDLDAAKRQSFGQRTDGLRAGAKDTMAELVASLKQPRRILMMVPAGAAVDAVMADLQPLLTSGDVLIDGGNTLYTDTHRRINALAGTGIHFVGSGVSGGEEGALHGPALMPGGAPEAWPLIQPMLQAIAAKANDGQPCCEWMGPGGAGHFVKMVHNGIEYADMQMICEAYWLMHQLQGMSAGEMSQVFSAWNQTELSSYLIGITSDILAHTDPETGDALVNLILDTAEQKGTGKWTS
;
A
#
# COMPACT_ATOMS: atom_id res chain seq x y z
N THR A 1 38.22 -34.11 -13.99
CA THR A 1 38.15 -33.26 -12.79
C THR A 1 37.64 -31.92 -13.24
N ARG A 2 36.31 -31.69 -13.13
CA ARG A 2 35.67 -30.38 -13.38
C ARG A 2 35.67 -29.63 -12.08
N ALA A 3 36.36 -28.49 -12.02
CA ALA A 3 36.34 -27.56 -10.93
C ALA A 3 34.94 -26.92 -10.83
N PHE A 4 34.26 -27.15 -9.73
CA PHE A 4 33.09 -26.39 -9.34
C PHE A 4 33.55 -24.99 -8.91
N THR A 5 33.33 -23.99 -9.75
CA THR A 5 33.52 -22.61 -9.39
C THR A 5 32.37 -22.25 -8.43
N GLN A 6 32.68 -22.14 -7.11
CA GLN A 6 31.78 -21.55 -6.14
C GLN A 6 31.59 -20.07 -6.49
N PHE A 7 30.42 -19.76 -7.03
CA PHE A 7 29.96 -18.38 -7.07
C PHE A 7 29.72 -17.92 -5.64
N HIS A 8 30.67 -17.18 -5.12
CA HIS A 8 30.44 -16.37 -3.90
C HIS A 8 29.42 -15.30 -4.27
N HIS A 9 28.17 -15.50 -3.89
CA HIS A 9 27.20 -14.43 -3.82
C HIS A 9 27.75 -13.36 -2.84
N LYS A 10 28.32 -12.29 -3.39
CA LYS A 10 28.50 -11.06 -2.65
C LYS A 10 27.10 -10.55 -2.32
N SER A 11 26.56 -10.86 -1.15
CA SER A 11 25.56 -10.03 -0.51
C SER A 11 26.10 -8.59 -0.56
N LEU A 12 25.51 -7.77 -1.42
CA LEU A 12 25.73 -6.33 -1.38
C LEU A 12 25.43 -5.90 0.05
N SER A 13 26.47 -5.45 0.78
CA SER A 13 26.26 -4.87 2.10
C SER A 13 25.40 -3.63 1.85
N MET A 14 24.09 -3.74 2.12
CA MET A 14 23.14 -2.62 2.02
C MET A 14 23.49 -1.63 3.13
N GLN A 15 24.48 -0.82 2.89
CA GLN A 15 24.78 0.40 3.63
C GLN A 15 24.27 1.56 2.80
N ASP A 16 23.68 2.55 3.48
CA ASP A 16 23.11 3.75 2.84
C ASP A 16 21.85 3.50 1.99
N ALA A 17 20.91 2.68 2.49
CA ALA A 17 19.59 2.57 1.89
C ALA A 17 18.81 3.90 2.01
N ASP A 18 18.02 4.20 0.97
CA ASP A 18 17.26 5.45 0.87
C ASP A 18 16.02 5.43 1.79
N ILE A 19 15.44 4.24 2.02
CA ILE A 19 14.25 4.05 2.85
C ILE A 19 14.25 2.68 3.52
N GLY A 20 13.81 2.65 4.78
CA GLY A 20 13.48 1.44 5.53
C GLY A 20 12.01 1.07 5.37
N LEU A 21 11.70 -0.22 5.37
CA LEU A 21 10.34 -0.72 5.34
C LEU A 21 10.14 -1.76 6.44
N VAL A 22 9.17 -1.53 7.33
CA VAL A 22 8.79 -2.43 8.42
C VAL A 22 7.44 -3.04 8.10
N GLY A 23 7.41 -4.37 8.02
CA GLY A 23 6.25 -5.14 7.59
C GLY A 23 6.36 -5.57 6.12
N LEU A 24 6.83 -6.81 5.91
CA LEU A 24 7.03 -7.45 4.60
C LEU A 24 5.86 -8.38 4.24
N GLY A 25 4.63 -7.95 4.57
CA GLY A 25 3.43 -8.54 3.99
C GLY A 25 3.26 -8.14 2.52
N VAL A 26 2.20 -8.64 1.87
CA VAL A 26 1.94 -8.41 0.44
C VAL A 26 2.08 -6.94 0.02
N MET A 27 1.45 -6.02 0.76
CA MET A 27 1.50 -4.59 0.47
C MET A 27 2.91 -4.01 0.67
N GLY A 28 3.57 -4.36 1.79
CA GLY A 28 4.90 -3.84 2.11
C GLY A 28 5.93 -4.32 1.10
N GLU A 29 5.93 -5.60 0.78
CA GLU A 29 6.84 -6.18 -0.20
C GLU A 29 6.66 -5.54 -1.60
N ASN A 30 5.42 -5.35 -2.05
CA ASN A 30 5.14 -4.73 -3.34
C ASN A 30 5.56 -3.24 -3.38
N LEU A 31 5.35 -2.49 -2.30
CA LEU A 31 5.85 -1.10 -2.20
C LEU A 31 7.38 -1.06 -2.20
N ALA A 32 8.06 -2.00 -1.55
CA ALA A 32 9.51 -2.09 -1.57
C ALA A 32 10.06 -2.33 -2.98
N LEU A 33 9.44 -3.26 -3.73
CA LEU A 33 9.80 -3.53 -5.12
C LEU A 33 9.49 -2.35 -6.05
N ASN A 34 8.40 -1.63 -5.80
CA ASN A 34 8.08 -0.42 -6.54
C ASN A 34 9.09 0.70 -6.28
N LEU A 35 9.49 0.91 -5.03
CA LEU A 35 10.55 1.86 -4.66
C LEU A 35 11.87 1.50 -5.35
N GLU A 36 12.27 0.24 -5.31
CA GLU A 36 13.51 -0.23 -5.95
C GLU A 36 13.50 0.00 -7.45
N ARG A 37 12.41 -0.34 -8.16
CA ARG A 37 12.25 -0.08 -9.60
C ARG A 37 12.33 1.39 -9.98
N ASN A 38 11.95 2.27 -9.05
CA ASN A 38 12.07 3.73 -9.22
C ASN A 38 13.42 4.26 -8.75
N GLY A 39 14.41 3.38 -8.51
CA GLY A 39 15.81 3.74 -8.28
C GLY A 39 16.18 3.99 -6.82
N PHE A 40 15.30 3.70 -5.86
CA PHE A 40 15.60 3.84 -4.44
C PHE A 40 16.12 2.53 -3.84
N ALA A 41 17.16 2.61 -3.04
CA ALA A 41 17.65 1.47 -2.27
C ALA A 41 16.75 1.24 -1.05
N VAL A 42 16.23 0.01 -0.89
CA VAL A 42 15.25 -0.33 0.15
C VAL A 42 15.80 -1.37 1.11
N CYS A 43 15.68 -1.13 2.40
CA CYS A 43 16.00 -2.09 3.43
C CYS A 43 14.74 -2.49 4.21
N GLY A 44 14.39 -3.78 4.21
CA GLY A 44 13.18 -4.30 4.84
C GLY A 44 13.43 -5.00 6.17
N PHE A 45 12.39 -5.03 7.02
CA PHE A 45 12.32 -5.83 8.24
C PHE A 45 10.88 -6.33 8.47
N ASP A 46 10.77 -7.56 8.95
CA ASP A 46 9.52 -8.13 9.47
C ASP A 46 9.85 -8.96 10.71
N LEU A 47 8.91 -9.10 11.63
CA LEU A 47 9.08 -9.99 12.80
C LEU A 47 9.19 -11.46 12.38
N ASP A 48 8.50 -11.83 11.28
CA ASP A 48 8.53 -13.17 10.71
C ASP A 48 9.80 -13.38 9.88
N ALA A 49 10.66 -14.29 10.36
CA ALA A 49 11.90 -14.66 9.69
C ALA A 49 11.67 -15.25 8.29
N ALA A 50 10.57 -15.97 8.08
CA ALA A 50 10.24 -16.56 6.77
C ALA A 50 9.96 -15.47 5.73
N LYS A 51 9.27 -14.38 6.12
CA LYS A 51 9.05 -13.22 5.25
C LYS A 51 10.35 -12.49 4.93
N ARG A 52 11.24 -12.29 5.91
CA ARG A 52 12.56 -11.69 5.66
C ARG A 52 13.37 -12.51 4.67
N GLN A 53 13.37 -13.84 4.83
CA GLN A 53 14.07 -14.75 3.92
C GLN A 53 13.44 -14.73 2.51
N SER A 54 12.13 -14.81 2.40
CA SER A 54 11.40 -14.73 1.12
C SER A 54 11.71 -13.43 0.40
N PHE A 55 11.62 -12.30 1.10
CA PHE A 55 11.95 -10.99 0.53
C PHE A 55 13.40 -10.92 0.06
N GLY A 56 14.36 -11.41 0.86
CA GLY A 56 15.77 -11.47 0.47
C GLY A 56 16.00 -12.31 -0.81
N GLN A 57 15.27 -13.42 -0.96
CA GLN A 57 15.34 -14.24 -2.19
C GLN A 57 14.76 -13.53 -3.41
N ARG A 58 13.60 -12.86 -3.24
CA ARG A 58 12.95 -12.11 -4.33
C ARG A 58 13.73 -10.86 -4.76
N THR A 59 14.55 -10.33 -3.89
CA THR A 59 15.35 -9.12 -4.13
C THR A 59 16.82 -9.41 -4.41
N ASP A 60 17.18 -10.67 -4.61
CA ASP A 60 18.58 -11.05 -4.94
C ASP A 60 19.05 -10.37 -6.24
N GLY A 61 20.17 -9.66 -6.15
CA GLY A 61 20.69 -8.84 -7.25
C GLY A 61 20.06 -7.46 -7.43
N LEU A 62 19.04 -7.10 -6.65
CA LEU A 62 18.40 -5.79 -6.63
C LEU A 62 19.03 -4.87 -5.56
N ARG A 63 18.66 -3.58 -5.60
CA ARG A 63 18.99 -2.61 -4.54
C ARG A 63 17.98 -2.66 -3.38
N ALA A 64 17.54 -3.86 -3.06
CA ALA A 64 16.62 -4.13 -1.96
C ALA A 64 17.08 -5.36 -1.18
N GLY A 65 16.75 -5.45 0.12
CA GLY A 65 17.08 -6.59 0.96
C GLY A 65 16.51 -6.46 2.36
N ALA A 66 16.58 -7.54 3.15
CA ALA A 66 16.09 -7.55 4.53
C ALA A 66 17.24 -7.56 5.54
N LYS A 67 16.94 -7.09 6.76
CA LYS A 67 17.79 -7.19 7.94
C LYS A 67 17.13 -8.07 9.00
N ASP A 68 17.94 -8.67 9.85
CA ASP A 68 17.45 -9.57 10.89
C ASP A 68 16.93 -8.85 12.13
N THR A 69 17.36 -7.60 12.34
CA THR A 69 16.94 -6.79 13.49
C THR A 69 16.54 -5.38 13.07
N MET A 70 15.69 -4.74 13.89
CA MET A 70 15.31 -3.35 13.73
C MET A 70 16.52 -2.40 13.81
N ALA A 71 17.48 -2.71 14.69
CA ALA A 71 18.70 -1.93 14.84
C ALA A 71 19.57 -1.97 13.58
N GLU A 72 19.70 -3.14 12.96
CA GLU A 72 20.42 -3.28 11.68
C GLU A 72 19.71 -2.57 10.54
N LEU A 73 18.36 -2.63 10.50
CA LEU A 73 17.58 -1.84 9.55
C LEU A 73 17.94 -0.36 9.69
N VAL A 74 17.79 0.21 10.89
CA VAL A 74 18.03 1.64 11.14
C VAL A 74 19.47 2.04 10.83
N ALA A 75 20.44 1.19 11.20
CA ALA A 75 21.87 1.43 10.94
C ALA A 75 22.22 1.42 9.44
N SER A 76 21.41 0.77 8.61
CA SER A 76 21.63 0.69 7.16
C SER A 76 21.04 1.89 6.37
N LEU A 77 20.35 2.81 7.03
CA LEU A 77 19.65 3.92 6.37
C LEU A 77 20.48 5.20 6.34
N LYS A 78 20.38 5.93 5.23
CA LYS A 78 20.88 7.31 5.10
C LYS A 78 20.13 8.26 6.03
N GLN A 79 20.84 9.19 6.61
CA GLN A 79 20.25 10.28 7.40
C GLN A 79 19.86 11.48 6.49
N PRO A 80 18.74 12.16 6.78
CA PRO A 80 17.72 11.79 7.74
C PRO A 80 17.04 10.49 7.30
N ARG A 81 16.84 9.57 8.25
CA ARG A 81 16.26 8.26 7.95
C ARG A 81 14.78 8.37 7.64
N ARG A 82 14.31 7.53 6.75
CA ARG A 82 12.90 7.44 6.36
C ARG A 82 12.47 5.99 6.53
N ILE A 83 11.42 5.75 7.30
CA ILE A 83 10.96 4.40 7.59
C ILE A 83 9.45 4.34 7.34
N LEU A 84 9.05 3.50 6.37
CA LEU A 84 7.67 3.21 6.05
C LEU A 84 7.22 1.96 6.83
N MET A 85 6.18 2.10 7.63
CA MET A 85 5.57 1.03 8.40
C MET A 85 4.31 0.52 7.68
N MET A 86 4.32 -0.75 7.29
CA MET A 86 3.22 -1.46 6.65
C MET A 86 2.73 -2.58 7.55
N VAL A 87 2.36 -2.23 8.78
CA VAL A 87 1.88 -3.14 9.83
C VAL A 87 0.40 -2.92 10.12
N PRO A 88 -0.30 -3.87 10.76
CA PRO A 88 -1.69 -3.69 11.16
C PRO A 88 -1.89 -2.41 11.99
N ALA A 89 -2.97 -1.67 11.70
CA ALA A 89 -3.31 -0.45 12.43
C ALA A 89 -3.54 -0.70 13.93
N GLY A 90 -3.36 0.32 14.74
CA GLY A 90 -3.56 0.25 16.19
C GLY A 90 -2.28 -0.11 16.94
N ALA A 91 -2.37 -1.04 17.89
CA ALA A 91 -1.27 -1.37 18.83
C ALA A 91 0.03 -1.83 18.14
N ALA A 92 -0.05 -2.44 16.94
CA ALA A 92 1.14 -2.87 16.22
C ALA A 92 1.99 -1.68 15.76
N VAL A 93 1.35 -0.58 15.32
CA VAL A 93 2.07 0.66 14.95
C VAL A 93 2.73 1.26 16.19
N ASP A 94 2.02 1.28 17.33
CA ASP A 94 2.57 1.82 18.59
C ASP A 94 3.78 0.99 19.07
N ALA A 95 3.72 -0.33 18.94
CA ALA A 95 4.84 -1.23 19.28
C ALA A 95 6.06 -0.98 18.38
N VAL A 96 5.87 -0.89 17.08
CA VAL A 96 6.97 -0.59 16.13
C VAL A 96 7.58 0.79 16.41
N MET A 97 6.76 1.79 16.72
CA MET A 97 7.24 3.12 17.11
C MET A 97 8.10 3.06 18.39
N ALA A 98 7.67 2.30 19.39
CA ALA A 98 8.42 2.14 20.65
C ALA A 98 9.78 1.47 20.41
N ASP A 99 9.87 0.50 19.52
CA ASP A 99 11.13 -0.17 19.17
C ASP A 99 12.05 0.73 18.34
N LEU A 100 11.48 1.57 17.45
CA LEU A 100 12.25 2.46 16.59
C LEU A 100 12.75 3.72 17.30
N GLN A 101 11.94 4.31 18.18
CA GLN A 101 12.22 5.61 18.78
C GLN A 101 13.61 5.70 19.46
N PRO A 102 14.11 4.69 20.20
CA PRO A 102 15.46 4.74 20.79
C PRO A 102 16.60 4.69 19.77
N LEU A 103 16.32 4.26 18.54
CA LEU A 103 17.30 4.10 17.47
C LEU A 103 17.35 5.32 16.52
N LEU A 104 16.37 6.21 16.62
CA LEU A 104 16.20 7.36 15.73
C LEU A 104 16.77 8.64 16.33
N THR A 105 17.01 9.61 15.47
CA THR A 105 17.52 10.93 15.83
C THR A 105 16.63 12.05 15.26
N SER A 106 16.81 13.26 15.75
CA SER A 106 16.12 14.44 15.23
C SER A 106 16.31 14.57 13.70
N GLY A 107 15.21 14.83 13.00
CA GLY A 107 15.13 14.91 11.53
C GLY A 107 14.72 13.61 10.85
N ASP A 108 14.77 12.47 11.53
CA ASP A 108 14.29 11.19 10.98
C ASP A 108 12.77 11.18 10.81
N VAL A 109 12.26 10.42 9.85
CA VAL A 109 10.85 10.38 9.46
C VAL A 109 10.28 8.97 9.60
N LEU A 110 9.19 8.84 10.36
CA LEU A 110 8.34 7.66 10.42
C LEU A 110 7.10 7.88 9.58
N ILE A 111 6.77 6.93 8.70
CA ILE A 111 5.61 6.96 7.82
C ILE A 111 4.72 5.76 8.15
N ASP A 112 3.51 6.00 8.62
CA ASP A 112 2.50 4.96 8.81
C ASP A 112 1.68 4.83 7.54
N GLY A 113 1.91 3.75 6.77
CA GLY A 113 1.20 3.43 5.52
C GLY A 113 0.00 2.50 5.73
N GLY A 114 -0.33 2.14 6.97
CA GLY A 114 -1.47 1.31 7.31
C GLY A 114 -2.81 2.05 7.20
N ASN A 115 -3.91 1.28 7.31
CA ASN A 115 -5.25 1.86 7.41
C ASN A 115 -5.51 2.31 8.86
N THR A 116 -4.84 3.36 9.29
CA THR A 116 -4.91 3.88 10.65
C THR A 116 -6.04 4.92 10.80
N LEU A 117 -6.71 4.92 11.93
CA LEU A 117 -7.64 5.97 12.29
C LEU A 117 -6.89 7.31 12.46
N TYR A 118 -7.36 8.36 11.81
CA TYR A 118 -6.67 9.66 11.76
C TYR A 118 -6.43 10.29 13.15
N THR A 119 -7.28 10.02 14.13
CA THR A 119 -7.09 10.47 15.51
C THR A 119 -5.91 9.78 16.20
N ASP A 120 -5.63 8.50 15.86
CA ASP A 120 -4.43 7.80 16.34
C ASP A 120 -3.16 8.40 15.74
N THR A 121 -3.21 8.79 14.47
CA THR A 121 -2.09 9.51 13.81
C THR A 121 -1.80 10.81 14.55
N HIS A 122 -2.84 11.57 14.89
CA HIS A 122 -2.71 12.82 15.67
C HIS A 122 -2.07 12.56 17.04
N ARG A 123 -2.52 11.52 17.73
CA ARG A 123 -1.97 11.09 19.03
C ARG A 123 -0.47 10.74 18.93
N ARG A 124 -0.07 10.02 17.88
CA ARG A 124 1.32 9.62 17.64
C ARG A 124 2.23 10.81 17.31
N ILE A 125 1.76 11.75 16.52
CA ILE A 125 2.46 13.01 16.26
C ILE A 125 2.72 13.75 17.60
N ASN A 126 1.70 13.87 18.45
CA ASN A 126 1.84 14.52 19.74
C ASN A 126 2.78 13.76 20.68
N ALA A 127 2.79 12.42 20.63
CA ALA A 127 3.70 11.60 21.44
C ALA A 127 5.18 11.79 21.06
N LEU A 128 5.47 12.16 19.81
CA LEU A 128 6.83 12.47 19.33
C LEU A 128 7.21 13.95 19.47
N ALA A 129 6.31 14.79 19.98
CA ALA A 129 6.60 16.21 20.16
C ALA A 129 7.85 16.42 21.04
N GLY A 130 8.75 17.30 20.60
CA GLY A 130 10.02 17.59 21.27
C GLY A 130 11.16 16.59 21.01
N THR A 131 10.92 15.46 20.35
CA THR A 131 12.00 14.52 19.97
C THR A 131 12.73 14.94 18.70
N GLY A 132 12.11 15.75 17.86
CA GLY A 132 12.58 16.09 16.53
C GLY A 132 12.35 15.01 15.48
N ILE A 133 11.74 13.88 15.83
CA ILE A 133 11.32 12.83 14.89
C ILE A 133 10.00 13.25 14.26
N HIS A 134 9.92 13.20 12.94
CA HIS A 134 8.72 13.55 12.20
C HIS A 134 7.83 12.31 11.97
N PHE A 135 6.52 12.47 12.15
CA PHE A 135 5.55 11.40 11.88
C PHE A 135 4.59 11.81 10.76
N VAL A 136 4.37 10.92 9.82
CA VAL A 136 3.47 11.06 8.67
C VAL A 136 2.51 9.88 8.66
N GLY A 137 1.22 10.16 8.57
CA GLY A 137 0.22 9.16 8.22
C GLY A 137 -0.06 9.22 6.73
N SER A 138 0.15 8.14 6.01
CA SER A 138 -0.08 8.09 4.57
C SER A 138 -1.12 7.04 4.22
N GLY A 139 -2.28 7.49 3.73
CA GLY A 139 -3.19 6.57 3.07
C GLY A 139 -2.54 5.97 1.81
N VAL A 140 -2.74 4.67 1.61
CA VAL A 140 -2.27 3.94 0.42
C VAL A 140 -3.49 3.29 -0.23
N SER A 141 -3.72 3.54 -1.51
CA SER A 141 -4.83 2.98 -2.28
C SER A 141 -4.34 2.35 -3.58
N GLY A 142 -5.02 1.28 -4.01
CA GLY A 142 -4.72 0.55 -5.24
C GLY A 142 -4.56 -0.96 -5.05
N GLY A 143 -4.72 -1.46 -3.83
CA GLY A 143 -4.56 -2.89 -3.52
C GLY A 143 -3.16 -3.41 -3.81
N GLU A 144 -3.05 -4.71 -4.01
CA GLU A 144 -1.79 -5.41 -4.28
C GLU A 144 -1.12 -4.94 -5.58
N GLU A 145 -1.87 -4.89 -6.66
CA GLU A 145 -1.42 -4.42 -7.97
C GLU A 145 -1.00 -2.96 -7.95
N GLY A 146 -1.80 -2.11 -7.29
CA GLY A 146 -1.46 -0.70 -7.14
C GLY A 146 -0.18 -0.50 -6.32
N ALA A 147 0.02 -1.22 -5.23
CA ALA A 147 1.25 -1.13 -4.45
C ALA A 147 2.49 -1.43 -5.30
N LEU A 148 2.38 -2.42 -6.21
CA LEU A 148 3.48 -2.82 -7.08
C LEU A 148 3.66 -1.87 -8.27
N HIS A 149 2.60 -1.38 -8.88
CA HIS A 149 2.65 -0.69 -10.18
C HIS A 149 2.38 0.81 -10.13
N GLY A 150 1.81 1.31 -9.04
CA GLY A 150 1.49 2.72 -8.83
C GLY A 150 0.30 2.90 -7.91
N PRO A 151 0.50 3.10 -6.60
CA PRO A 151 -0.59 3.41 -5.67
C PRO A 151 -0.97 4.89 -5.76
N ALA A 152 -2.20 5.22 -5.36
CA ALA A 152 -2.51 6.57 -4.91
C ALA A 152 -2.04 6.73 -3.46
N LEU A 153 -1.30 7.80 -3.18
CA LEU A 153 -0.69 8.06 -1.87
C LEU A 153 -1.20 9.38 -1.29
N MET A 154 -1.59 9.34 -0.03
CA MET A 154 -2.22 10.45 0.69
C MET A 154 -1.42 10.79 1.95
N PRO A 155 -0.19 11.35 1.82
CA PRO A 155 0.64 11.69 2.98
C PRO A 155 0.15 12.95 3.69
N GLY A 156 0.15 12.92 5.03
CA GLY A 156 -0.14 14.07 5.88
C GLY A 156 0.48 13.88 7.26
N GLY A 157 0.80 14.96 7.96
CA GLY A 157 1.45 14.85 9.26
C GLY A 157 2.32 16.04 9.62
N ALA A 158 3.59 15.81 9.94
CA ALA A 158 4.58 16.86 10.18
C ALA A 158 5.02 17.47 8.83
N PRO A 159 4.76 18.77 8.57
CA PRO A 159 5.06 19.38 7.27
C PRO A 159 6.54 19.34 6.90
N GLU A 160 7.43 19.34 7.88
CA GLU A 160 8.88 19.29 7.70
C GLU A 160 9.34 17.96 7.06
N ALA A 161 8.54 16.90 7.18
CA ALA A 161 8.82 15.62 6.56
C ALA A 161 8.57 15.62 5.05
N TRP A 162 7.66 16.47 4.55
CA TRP A 162 7.23 16.41 3.16
C TRP A 162 8.39 16.55 2.15
N PRO A 163 9.27 17.53 2.24
CA PRO A 163 10.40 17.65 1.30
C PRO A 163 11.33 16.42 1.30
N LEU A 164 11.37 15.67 2.40
CA LEU A 164 12.24 14.51 2.56
C LEU A 164 11.66 13.25 1.91
N ILE A 165 10.33 13.13 1.84
CA ILE A 165 9.62 11.94 1.35
C ILE A 165 8.94 12.14 -0.01
N GLN A 166 8.62 13.37 -0.38
CA GLN A 166 7.95 13.74 -1.63
C GLN A 166 8.57 13.09 -2.87
N PRO A 167 9.91 13.18 -3.09
CA PRO A 167 10.50 12.66 -4.33
C PRO A 167 10.26 11.15 -4.51
N MET A 168 10.34 10.38 -3.43
CA MET A 168 10.14 8.94 -3.50
C MET A 168 8.68 8.54 -3.56
N LEU A 169 7.80 9.20 -2.80
CA LEU A 169 6.37 8.90 -2.84
C LEU A 169 5.75 9.27 -4.19
N GLN A 170 6.11 10.41 -4.75
CA GLN A 170 5.65 10.82 -6.09
C GLN A 170 6.22 9.95 -7.21
N ALA A 171 7.44 9.42 -7.06
CA ALA A 171 8.03 8.53 -8.05
C ALA A 171 7.25 7.22 -8.17
N ILE A 172 6.87 6.61 -7.05
CA ILE A 172 6.16 5.31 -7.01
C ILE A 172 4.65 5.42 -7.21
N ALA A 173 4.08 6.61 -7.14
CA ALA A 173 2.65 6.82 -7.28
C ALA A 173 2.15 6.57 -8.71
N ALA A 174 0.89 6.15 -8.84
CA ALA A 174 0.19 6.15 -10.11
C ALA A 174 0.26 7.52 -10.77
N LYS A 175 0.16 7.56 -12.09
CA LYS A 175 0.11 8.80 -12.86
C LYS A 175 -1.29 9.00 -13.41
N ALA A 176 -1.82 10.20 -13.21
CA ALA A 176 -3.06 10.63 -13.84
C ALA A 176 -2.87 10.80 -15.37
N ASN A 177 -3.96 11.00 -16.10
CA ASN A 177 -3.92 11.14 -17.55
C ASN A 177 -3.05 12.31 -18.06
N ASP A 178 -2.85 13.32 -17.22
CA ASP A 178 -1.97 14.48 -17.48
C ASP A 178 -0.50 14.25 -17.05
N GLY A 179 -0.18 13.04 -16.58
CA GLY A 179 1.15 12.64 -16.12
C GLY A 179 1.48 13.05 -14.68
N GLN A 180 0.58 13.76 -13.98
CA GLN A 180 0.80 14.12 -12.59
C GLN A 180 0.73 12.89 -11.67
N PRO A 181 1.58 12.83 -10.62
CA PRO A 181 1.53 11.72 -9.67
C PRO A 181 0.26 11.80 -8.81
N CYS A 182 -0.40 10.67 -8.60
CA CYS A 182 -1.51 10.54 -7.64
C CYS A 182 -0.97 10.54 -6.20
N CYS A 183 -0.20 11.55 -5.86
CA CYS A 183 0.44 11.74 -4.56
C CYS A 183 0.68 13.24 -4.31
N GLU A 184 -0.03 13.78 -3.33
CA GLU A 184 0.11 15.17 -2.91
C GLU A 184 0.03 15.25 -1.38
N TRP A 185 0.55 16.33 -0.80
CA TRP A 185 0.46 16.58 0.63
C TRP A 185 -0.97 16.92 1.05
N MET A 186 -1.59 16.08 1.89
CA MET A 186 -2.99 16.24 2.32
C MET A 186 -3.17 17.29 3.42
N GLY A 187 -2.13 17.62 4.16
CA GLY A 187 -2.17 18.60 5.24
C GLY A 187 -1.54 18.11 6.54
N PRO A 188 -1.59 18.94 7.60
CA PRO A 188 -0.97 18.60 8.89
C PRO A 188 -1.79 17.56 9.68
N GLY A 189 -1.15 16.99 10.71
CA GLY A 189 -1.79 16.06 11.63
C GLY A 189 -2.24 14.78 10.98
N GLY A 190 -3.46 14.34 11.26
CA GLY A 190 -4.04 13.12 10.71
C GLY A 190 -4.61 13.24 9.30
N ALA A 191 -4.36 14.34 8.57
CA ALA A 191 -5.03 14.65 7.31
C ALA A 191 -4.89 13.54 6.24
N GLY A 192 -3.72 12.89 6.14
CA GLY A 192 -3.53 11.81 5.18
C GLY A 192 -4.45 10.62 5.41
N HIS A 193 -4.52 10.13 6.64
CA HIS A 193 -5.42 9.04 7.00
C HIS A 193 -6.90 9.47 6.99
N PHE A 194 -7.20 10.75 7.28
CA PHE A 194 -8.55 11.27 7.15
C PHE A 194 -9.03 11.23 5.69
N VAL A 195 -8.21 11.70 4.76
CA VAL A 195 -8.53 11.66 3.32
C VAL A 195 -8.70 10.20 2.85
N LYS A 196 -7.84 9.28 3.30
CA LYS A 196 -7.99 7.84 2.98
C LYS A 196 -9.29 7.26 3.53
N MET A 197 -9.70 7.65 4.73
CA MET A 197 -10.97 7.22 5.32
C MET A 197 -12.16 7.71 4.48
N VAL A 198 -12.17 8.97 4.08
CA VAL A 198 -13.22 9.55 3.21
C VAL A 198 -13.23 8.85 1.84
N HIS A 199 -12.06 8.65 1.24
CA HIS A 199 -11.92 7.88 0.00
C HIS A 199 -12.59 6.50 0.12
N ASN A 200 -12.26 5.75 1.16
CA ASN A 200 -12.83 4.41 1.34
C ASN A 200 -14.34 4.44 1.59
N GLY A 201 -14.86 5.46 2.27
CA GLY A 201 -16.30 5.62 2.45
C GLY A 201 -17.03 5.83 1.13
N ILE A 202 -16.48 6.66 0.25
CA ILE A 202 -17.03 6.88 -1.11
C ILE A 202 -16.93 5.59 -1.93
N GLU A 203 -15.78 4.92 -1.92
CA GLU A 203 -15.56 3.66 -2.65
C GLU A 203 -16.56 2.57 -2.24
N TYR A 204 -16.88 2.45 -0.96
CA TYR A 204 -17.88 1.50 -0.48
C TYR A 204 -19.29 1.85 -0.98
N ALA A 205 -19.63 3.14 -1.06
CA ALA A 205 -20.89 3.58 -1.65
C ALA A 205 -20.98 3.24 -3.15
N ASP A 206 -19.89 3.45 -3.90
CA ASP A 206 -19.81 3.08 -5.31
C ASP A 206 -19.98 1.57 -5.51
N MET A 207 -19.30 0.76 -4.70
CA MET A 207 -19.45 -0.71 -4.76
C MET A 207 -20.89 -1.14 -4.43
N GLN A 208 -21.53 -0.50 -3.46
CA GLN A 208 -22.93 -0.78 -3.14
C GLN A 208 -23.86 -0.43 -4.32
N MET A 209 -23.69 0.71 -4.95
CA MET A 209 -24.48 1.10 -6.12
C MET A 209 -24.29 0.14 -7.31
N ILE A 210 -23.07 -0.36 -7.52
CA ILE A 210 -22.79 -1.39 -8.52
C ILE A 210 -23.54 -2.69 -8.20
N CYS A 211 -23.51 -3.12 -6.93
CA CYS A 211 -24.27 -4.30 -6.49
C CYS A 211 -25.77 -4.14 -6.65
N GLU A 212 -26.32 -2.96 -6.36
CA GLU A 212 -27.74 -2.67 -6.56
C GLU A 212 -28.12 -2.65 -8.05
N ALA A 213 -27.30 -2.06 -8.90
CA ALA A 213 -27.50 -2.10 -10.36
C ALA A 213 -27.47 -3.53 -10.89
N TYR A 214 -26.49 -4.33 -10.47
CA TYR A 214 -26.43 -5.77 -10.76
C TYR A 214 -27.71 -6.48 -10.34
N TRP A 215 -28.15 -6.28 -9.09
CA TRP A 215 -29.34 -6.93 -8.55
C TRP A 215 -30.60 -6.58 -9.34
N LEU A 216 -30.79 -5.31 -9.69
CA LEU A 216 -31.94 -4.84 -10.49
C LEU A 216 -31.94 -5.48 -11.89
N MET A 217 -30.82 -5.49 -12.58
CA MET A 217 -30.70 -6.12 -13.90
C MET A 217 -30.94 -7.64 -13.82
N HIS A 218 -30.41 -8.31 -12.83
CA HIS A 218 -30.57 -9.74 -12.66
C HIS A 218 -32.00 -10.10 -12.26
N GLN A 219 -32.57 -9.46 -11.22
CA GLN A 219 -33.85 -9.87 -10.64
C GLN A 219 -35.07 -9.33 -11.43
N LEU A 220 -35.01 -8.10 -11.93
CA LEU A 220 -36.15 -7.49 -12.59
C LEU A 220 -36.14 -7.69 -14.12
N GLN A 221 -34.98 -7.76 -14.74
CA GLN A 221 -34.84 -7.91 -16.18
C GLN A 221 -34.44 -9.32 -16.60
N GLY A 222 -34.05 -10.18 -15.65
CA GLY A 222 -33.64 -11.55 -15.96
C GLY A 222 -32.34 -11.63 -16.78
N MET A 223 -31.50 -10.62 -16.74
CA MET A 223 -30.28 -10.57 -17.51
C MET A 223 -29.26 -11.60 -17.00
N SER A 224 -28.59 -12.26 -17.93
CA SER A 224 -27.43 -13.10 -17.64
C SER A 224 -26.20 -12.26 -17.28
N ALA A 225 -25.21 -12.90 -16.63
CA ALA A 225 -23.95 -12.24 -16.30
C ALA A 225 -23.25 -11.65 -17.55
N GLY A 226 -23.25 -12.39 -18.67
CA GLY A 226 -22.68 -11.90 -19.94
C GLY A 226 -23.40 -10.69 -20.52
N GLU A 227 -24.73 -10.61 -20.43
CA GLU A 227 -25.47 -9.42 -20.86
C GLU A 227 -25.19 -8.22 -19.95
N MET A 228 -25.13 -8.43 -18.63
CA MET A 228 -24.74 -7.39 -17.66
C MET A 228 -23.31 -6.90 -17.89
N SER A 229 -22.36 -7.79 -18.20
CA SER A 229 -21.00 -7.42 -18.58
C SER A 229 -20.97 -6.42 -19.73
N GLN A 230 -21.80 -6.64 -20.78
CA GLN A 230 -21.88 -5.71 -21.90
C GLN A 230 -22.41 -4.32 -21.49
N VAL A 231 -23.38 -4.27 -20.57
CA VAL A 231 -23.91 -3.02 -20.02
C VAL A 231 -22.80 -2.26 -19.26
N PHE A 232 -22.09 -2.91 -18.35
CA PHE A 232 -20.99 -2.30 -17.62
C PHE A 232 -19.84 -1.87 -18.54
N SER A 233 -19.53 -2.67 -19.57
CA SER A 233 -18.55 -2.29 -20.60
C SER A 233 -18.96 -1.02 -21.36
N ALA A 234 -20.25 -0.91 -21.72
CA ALA A 234 -20.77 0.30 -22.36
C ALA A 234 -20.74 1.52 -21.42
N TRP A 235 -21.10 1.35 -20.14
CA TRP A 235 -21.00 2.43 -19.15
C TRP A 235 -19.54 2.88 -18.93
N ASN A 236 -18.57 1.98 -19.03
CA ASN A 236 -17.15 2.32 -18.91
C ASN A 236 -16.61 3.15 -20.10
N GLN A 237 -17.42 3.41 -21.12
CA GLN A 237 -17.10 4.33 -22.22
C GLN A 237 -17.77 5.72 -22.07
N THR A 238 -18.44 5.98 -20.95
CA THR A 238 -19.17 7.20 -20.65
C THR A 238 -18.55 7.96 -19.48
N GLU A 239 -19.28 8.95 -18.94
CA GLU A 239 -18.91 9.63 -17.69
C GLU A 239 -18.85 8.72 -16.46
N LEU A 240 -19.40 7.50 -16.54
CA LEU A 240 -19.29 6.47 -15.49
C LEU A 240 -17.98 5.66 -15.58
N SER A 241 -17.10 6.01 -16.51
CA SER A 241 -15.81 5.32 -16.66
C SER A 241 -15.01 5.36 -15.38
N SER A 242 -14.72 4.17 -14.84
CA SER A 242 -13.91 4.00 -13.63
C SER A 242 -13.29 2.61 -13.57
N TYR A 243 -12.28 2.46 -12.69
CA TYR A 243 -11.69 1.16 -12.41
C TYR A 243 -12.75 0.14 -11.95
N LEU A 244 -13.64 0.53 -11.03
CA LEU A 244 -14.68 -0.38 -10.50
C LEU A 244 -15.68 -0.81 -11.58
N ILE A 245 -16.12 0.08 -12.44
CA ILE A 245 -17.01 -0.25 -13.57
C ILE A 245 -16.30 -1.20 -14.55
N GLY A 246 -15.03 -0.94 -14.87
CA GLY A 246 -14.24 -1.79 -15.75
C GLY A 246 -14.08 -3.21 -15.22
N ILE A 247 -13.61 -3.37 -13.98
CA ILE A 247 -13.44 -4.71 -13.40
C ILE A 247 -14.74 -5.44 -13.17
N THR A 248 -15.85 -4.72 -12.93
CA THR A 248 -17.18 -5.35 -12.83
C THR A 248 -17.57 -5.98 -14.16
N SER A 249 -17.35 -5.28 -15.29
CA SER A 249 -17.55 -5.87 -16.62
C SER A 249 -16.72 -7.14 -16.81
N ASP A 250 -15.45 -7.12 -16.44
CA ASP A 250 -14.54 -8.27 -16.60
C ASP A 250 -14.96 -9.45 -15.71
N ILE A 251 -15.32 -9.20 -14.44
CA ILE A 251 -15.81 -10.23 -13.52
C ILE A 251 -17.08 -10.91 -14.07
N LEU A 252 -18.01 -10.12 -14.58
CA LEU A 252 -19.28 -10.64 -15.11
C LEU A 252 -19.09 -11.43 -16.42
N ALA A 253 -18.05 -11.13 -17.20
CA ALA A 253 -17.71 -11.87 -18.40
C ALA A 253 -16.97 -13.19 -18.11
N HIS A 254 -16.37 -13.30 -16.91
CA HIS A 254 -15.54 -14.44 -16.59
C HIS A 254 -16.36 -15.70 -16.28
N THR A 255 -15.98 -16.83 -16.90
CA THR A 255 -16.60 -18.13 -16.69
C THR A 255 -15.63 -19.07 -16.01
N ASP A 256 -16.16 -19.91 -15.12
CA ASP A 256 -15.38 -20.98 -14.51
C ASP A 256 -15.03 -22.04 -15.57
N PRO A 257 -13.75 -22.39 -15.75
CA PRO A 257 -13.34 -23.35 -16.77
C PRO A 257 -13.79 -24.79 -16.49
N GLU A 258 -14.11 -25.13 -15.24
CA GLU A 258 -14.52 -26.48 -14.86
C GLU A 258 -16.01 -26.71 -15.08
N THR A 259 -16.85 -25.71 -14.78
CA THR A 259 -18.32 -25.83 -14.84
C THR A 259 -18.92 -25.14 -16.06
N GLY A 260 -18.24 -24.15 -16.62
CA GLY A 260 -18.76 -23.28 -17.68
C GLY A 260 -19.76 -22.22 -17.19
N ASP A 261 -20.02 -22.16 -15.88
CA ASP A 261 -20.90 -21.17 -15.29
C ASP A 261 -20.20 -19.81 -15.17
N ALA A 262 -20.98 -18.74 -15.13
CA ALA A 262 -20.44 -17.41 -14.82
C ALA A 262 -19.84 -17.43 -13.40
N LEU A 263 -18.58 -17.02 -13.27
CA LEU A 263 -17.84 -17.07 -11.99
C LEU A 263 -18.59 -16.33 -10.88
N VAL A 264 -19.27 -15.22 -11.18
CA VAL A 264 -20.06 -14.46 -10.21
C VAL A 264 -21.13 -15.29 -9.49
N ASN A 265 -21.66 -16.32 -10.14
CA ASN A 265 -22.67 -17.22 -9.55
C ASN A 265 -22.06 -18.24 -8.56
N LEU A 266 -20.74 -18.42 -8.58
CA LEU A 266 -20.01 -19.37 -7.74
C LEU A 266 -19.31 -18.70 -6.56
N ILE A 267 -19.32 -17.36 -6.49
CA ILE A 267 -18.71 -16.59 -5.41
C ILE A 267 -19.52 -16.81 -4.12
N LEU A 268 -18.82 -17.11 -3.03
CA LEU A 268 -19.41 -17.22 -1.72
C LEU A 268 -19.96 -15.85 -1.27
N ASP A 269 -21.24 -15.80 -0.87
CA ASP A 269 -21.90 -14.58 -0.39
C ASP A 269 -21.39 -14.20 1.01
N THR A 270 -20.17 -13.71 1.05
CA THR A 270 -19.49 -13.17 2.25
C THR A 270 -18.69 -11.93 1.90
N ALA A 271 -18.64 -10.99 2.83
CA ALA A 271 -17.83 -9.79 2.71
C ALA A 271 -16.99 -9.56 3.97
N GLU A 272 -15.76 -9.08 3.76
CA GLU A 272 -14.86 -8.68 4.82
C GLU A 272 -14.48 -7.21 4.67
N GLN A 273 -14.10 -6.56 5.77
CA GLN A 273 -13.61 -5.20 5.75
C GLN A 273 -12.24 -5.09 6.45
N LYS A 274 -11.40 -4.16 5.98
CA LYS A 274 -10.09 -3.86 6.58
C LYS A 274 -10.12 -2.72 7.62
N GLY A 275 -11.29 -2.39 8.15
CA GLY A 275 -11.49 -1.48 9.28
C GLY A 275 -11.85 -0.03 8.92
N THR A 276 -11.37 0.53 7.81
CA THR A 276 -11.61 1.95 7.47
C THR A 276 -13.07 2.30 7.17
N GLY A 277 -13.85 1.37 6.62
CA GLY A 277 -15.26 1.59 6.33
C GLY A 277 -16.11 1.93 7.57
N LYS A 278 -15.82 1.33 8.71
CA LYS A 278 -16.56 1.57 9.96
C LYS A 278 -16.38 2.98 10.55
N TRP A 279 -15.41 3.76 10.10
CA TRP A 279 -15.14 5.10 10.60
C TRP A 279 -15.84 6.20 9.81
N THR A 280 -16.47 5.84 8.70
CA THR A 280 -17.23 6.75 7.83
C THR A 280 -18.74 6.66 8.05
N SER A 281 -19.19 5.74 8.89
CA SER A 281 -20.59 5.55 9.27
C SER A 281 -20.95 6.27 10.57
#